data_2997d2e328908801f6f8a717815d03a8
#
_entry.id   2997d2e328908801f6f8a717815d03a8
#
_cell.length_a   1.000
_cell.length_b   1.000
_cell.length_c   1.000
_cell.angle_alpha   90.00
_cell.angle_beta   90.00
_cell.angle_gamma   90.00
#
_symmetry.space_group_name_H-M   'P 1'
#
loop_
_entity.id
_entity.type
_entity.pdbx_description
1 polymer ?
#
loop_
_entity_poly.entity_id
_entity_poly.type
_entity_poly.pdbx_seq_one_letter_code
_entity_poly.pdbx_strand_id
1 'polypeptide(L)' 'MMDMQARYEKLLVDAAECAQLRDLATDAAKRELFGRLSEHLNTLASLMERAIGLQNAAEARHQPSEATPEPPTQIAV' A
#
# COMPACT_ATOMS: atom_id res chain seq x y z
N MET A 1 0.26 -16.96 2.28
CA MET A 1 1.01 -15.93 1.62
C MET A 1 0.31 -14.60 1.72
N MET A 2 1.06 -13.54 1.86
CA MET A 2 0.45 -12.26 2.08
C MET A 2 0.02 -11.62 0.79
N ASP A 3 -1.20 -11.15 0.76
CA ASP A 3 -1.74 -10.48 -0.40
C ASP A 3 -1.57 -8.98 -0.20
N MET A 4 -0.74 -8.34 -1.02
CA MET A 4 -0.47 -6.92 -0.90
C MET A 4 -1.73 -6.08 -1.14
N GLN A 5 -2.57 -6.53 -2.07
CA GLN A 5 -3.80 -5.80 -2.36
C GLN A 5 -4.73 -5.82 -1.16
N ALA A 6 -4.88 -6.97 -0.52
CA ALA A 6 -5.74 -7.07 0.65
C ALA A 6 -5.21 -6.23 1.79
N ARG A 7 -3.90 -6.20 1.95
CA ARG A 7 -3.29 -5.40 3.00
C ARG A 7 -3.46 -3.90 2.73
N TYR A 8 -3.34 -3.51 1.48
CA TYR A 8 -3.56 -2.13 1.09
C TYR A 8 -5.00 -1.71 1.40
N GLU A 9 -5.96 -2.56 1.04
CA GLU A 9 -7.36 -2.26 1.30
C GLU A 9 -7.64 -2.17 2.79
N LYS A 10 -7.00 -3.01 3.59
CA LYS A 10 -7.19 -2.95 5.03
C LYS A 10 -6.62 -1.66 5.60
N LEU A 11 -5.50 -1.20 5.08
CA LEU A 11 -4.94 0.07 5.54
C LEU A 11 -5.90 1.22 5.25
N LEU A 12 -6.55 1.20 4.10
CA LEU A 12 -7.52 2.24 3.77
C LEU A 12 -8.72 2.20 4.69
N VAL A 13 -9.20 1.00 5.00
CA VAL A 13 -10.33 0.86 5.93
C VAL A 13 -9.94 1.35 7.32
N ASP A 14 -8.76 0.94 7.78
CA ASP A 14 -8.31 1.34 9.10
C ASP A 14 -8.12 2.86 9.18
N ALA A 15 -7.60 3.47 8.13
CA ALA A 15 -7.44 4.91 8.09
C ALA A 15 -8.79 5.62 8.16
N ALA A 16 -9.78 5.10 7.46
CA ALA A 16 -11.11 5.67 7.48
C ALA A 16 -11.75 5.54 8.86
N GLU A 17 -11.54 4.41 9.52
CA GLU A 17 -12.06 4.21 10.86
C GLU A 17 -11.40 5.16 11.85
N CYS A 18 -10.11 5.37 11.73
CA CYS A 18 -9.43 6.31 12.60
C CYS A 18 -9.94 7.73 12.37
N ALA A 19 -10.21 8.09 11.14
CA ALA A 19 -10.75 9.42 10.84
C ALA A 19 -12.14 9.59 11.46
N GLN A 20 -12.95 8.55 11.42
CA GLN A 20 -14.26 8.58 12.06
C GLN A 20 -14.12 8.76 13.57
N LEU A 21 -13.22 8.01 14.18
CA LEU A 21 -13.00 8.11 15.62
C LEU A 21 -12.51 9.50 16.00
N ARG A 22 -11.65 10.09 15.14
CA ARG A 22 -11.19 11.44 15.35
C ARG A 22 -12.38 12.41 15.38
N ASP A 23 -13.28 12.28 14.41
CA ASP A 23 -14.40 13.20 14.30
C ASP A 23 -15.39 13.04 15.45
N LEU A 24 -15.49 11.83 15.98
CA LEU A 24 -16.42 11.55 17.10
C LEU A 24 -15.81 11.86 18.46
N ALA A 25 -14.50 12.01 18.53
CA ALA A 25 -13.84 12.22 19.81
C ALA A 25 -14.17 13.61 20.36
N THR A 26 -14.52 13.64 21.65
CA THR A 26 -14.79 14.91 22.34
C THR A 26 -13.55 15.43 23.05
N ASP A 27 -12.54 14.59 23.21
CA ASP A 27 -11.32 14.92 23.91
C ASP A 27 -10.27 15.33 22.88
N ALA A 28 -9.66 16.49 23.07
CA ALA A 28 -8.68 17.01 22.11
C ALA A 28 -7.50 16.07 21.94
N ALA A 29 -7.04 15.46 23.02
CA ALA A 29 -5.91 14.53 22.94
C ALA A 29 -6.25 13.31 22.09
N LYS A 30 -7.43 12.78 22.26
CA LYS A 30 -7.87 11.64 21.49
C LYS A 30 -8.06 12.02 20.02
N ARG A 31 -8.60 13.20 19.79
CA ARG A 31 -8.79 13.70 18.43
C ARG A 31 -7.46 13.80 17.72
N GLU A 32 -6.47 14.31 18.40
CA GLU A 32 -5.15 14.44 17.80
C GLU A 32 -4.53 13.08 17.55
N LEU A 33 -4.68 12.15 18.50
CA LEU A 33 -4.15 10.81 18.35
C LEU A 33 -4.74 10.11 17.13
N PHE A 34 -6.06 10.13 17.01
CA PHE A 34 -6.71 9.46 15.89
C PHE A 34 -6.40 10.16 14.57
N GLY A 35 -6.21 11.47 14.59
CA GLY A 35 -5.78 12.18 13.40
C GLY A 35 -4.42 11.74 12.92
N ARG A 36 -3.48 11.59 13.84
CA ARG A 36 -2.14 11.13 13.50
C ARG A 36 -2.16 9.70 12.99
N LEU A 37 -2.96 8.85 13.64
CA LEU A 37 -3.08 7.46 13.20
C LEU A 37 -3.64 7.39 11.79
N SER A 38 -4.67 8.18 11.52
CA SER A 38 -5.27 8.20 10.20
C SER A 38 -4.24 8.62 9.14
N GLU A 39 -3.48 9.67 9.43
CA GLU A 39 -2.46 10.13 8.50
C GLU A 39 -1.36 9.10 8.30
N HIS A 40 -0.96 8.45 9.38
CA HIS A 40 0.08 7.43 9.32
C HIS A 40 -0.38 6.26 8.45
N LEU A 41 -1.61 5.81 8.66
CA LEU A 41 -2.15 4.71 7.88
C LEU A 41 -2.31 5.08 6.42
N ASN A 42 -2.71 6.32 6.14
CA ASN A 42 -2.79 6.79 4.76
C ASN A 42 -1.43 6.82 4.10
N THR A 43 -0.41 7.21 4.84
CA THR A 43 0.95 7.20 4.31
C THR A 43 1.40 5.80 3.98
N LEU A 44 1.11 4.84 4.88
CA LEU A 44 1.45 3.45 4.64
C LEU A 44 0.70 2.92 3.43
N ALA A 45 -0.56 3.29 3.28
CA ALA A 45 -1.35 2.85 2.15
C ALA A 45 -0.76 3.39 0.84
N SER A 46 -0.30 4.64 0.85
CA SER A 46 0.32 5.21 -0.34
C SER A 46 1.60 4.48 -0.71
N LEU A 47 2.39 4.11 0.28
CA LEU A 47 3.60 3.35 0.03
C LEU A 47 3.29 1.96 -0.51
N MET A 48 2.24 1.35 0.03
CA MET A 48 1.82 0.04 -0.43
C MET A 48 1.30 0.12 -1.87
N GLU A 49 0.56 1.16 -2.18
CA GLU A 49 0.05 1.36 -3.53
C GLU A 49 1.20 1.48 -4.53
N ARG A 50 2.24 2.19 -4.14
CA ARG A 50 3.41 2.34 -4.99
C ARG A 50 4.11 1.02 -5.19
N ALA A 51 4.23 0.23 -4.12
CA ALA A 51 4.85 -1.07 -4.21
C ALA A 51 4.07 -2.02 -5.12
N ILE A 52 2.75 -1.97 -5.01
CA ILE A 52 1.89 -2.78 -5.87
C ILE A 52 2.09 -2.37 -7.33
N GLY A 53 2.14 -1.06 -7.59
CA GLY A 53 2.36 -0.59 -8.94
C GLY A 53 3.68 -1.04 -9.51
N LEU A 54 4.73 -1.01 -8.70
CA LEU A 54 6.04 -1.46 -9.16
C LEU A 54 6.05 -2.96 -9.42
N GLN A 55 5.38 -3.72 -8.58
CA GLN A 55 5.31 -5.16 -8.77
C GLN A 55 4.55 -5.49 -10.05
N ASN A 56 3.45 -4.81 -10.28
CA ASN A 56 2.66 -5.05 -11.49
C ASN A 56 3.45 -4.67 -12.73
N ALA A 57 4.20 -3.60 -12.68
CA ALA A 57 5.01 -3.19 -13.80
C ALA A 57 6.11 -4.21 -14.10
N ALA A 58 6.71 -4.76 -13.05
CA ALA A 58 7.73 -5.77 -13.22
C ALA A 58 7.14 -7.04 -13.81
N GLU A 59 5.96 -7.43 -13.36
CA GLU A 59 5.32 -8.60 -13.90
C GLU A 59 4.92 -8.40 -15.35
N ALA A 60 4.47 -7.21 -15.68
CA ALA A 60 4.12 -6.92 -17.06
C ALA A 60 5.34 -7.00 -17.96
N ARG A 61 6.48 -6.58 -17.48
CA ARG A 61 7.71 -6.68 -18.25
C ARG A 61 8.18 -8.12 -18.38
N HIS A 62 7.93 -8.91 -17.36
CA HIS A 62 8.32 -10.30 -17.39
C HIS A 62 7.47 -11.12 -18.31
N GLN A 63 6.24 -10.73 -18.46
CA GLN A 63 5.28 -11.52 -19.16
C GLN A 63 5.67 -11.81 -20.59
N PRO A 64 6.04 -10.84 -21.36
CA PRO A 64 6.48 -11.13 -22.70
C PRO A 64 7.79 -11.88 -22.72
N SER A 65 8.51 -11.82 -21.68
CA SER A 65 9.79 -12.45 -21.66
C SER A 65 9.68 -13.96 -21.66
N GLU A 66 8.54 -14.45 -21.44
CA GLU A 66 8.43 -15.87 -21.58
C GLU A 66 8.68 -16.24 -23.00
N ALA A 67 8.52 -15.35 -23.87
CA ALA A 67 8.91 -15.58 -25.21
C ALA A 67 10.39 -15.53 -25.37
N THR A 68 11.04 -14.87 -24.55
CA THR A 68 12.44 -14.74 -24.72
C THR A 68 13.19 -15.37 -23.71
N PRO A 69 13.95 -15.55 -23.68
CA PRO A 69 14.63 -15.80 -22.60
C PRO A 69 15.69 -14.98 -22.19
N GLU A 70 15.48 -14.62 -22.22
CA GLU A 70 16.26 -14.25 -21.86
C GLU A 70 16.78 -13.94 -21.22
N PRO A 71 17.04 -14.02 -21.15
CA PRO A 71 17.57 -13.66 -20.49
C PRO A 71 18.04 -13.25 -19.93
N PRO A 72 18.22 -13.20 -19.80
CA PRO A 72 18.67 -12.72 -19.20
C PRO A 72 19.13 -12.13 -18.79
N THR A 73 19.19 -11.97 -18.77
CA THR A 73 19.53 -11.53 -18.48
C THR A 73 19.80 -10.94 -18.07
N GLN A 74 19.71 -10.81 -17.93
CA GLN A 74 19.84 -10.42 -17.64
C GLN A 74 20.26 -10.08 -17.10
N ILE A 75 20.45 -10.11 -16.88
CA ILE A 75 20.77 -10.06 -16.44
C ILE A 75 21.25 -9.52 -16.11
N ALA A 76 21.36 -9.26 -16.07
CA ALA A 76 21.64 -8.95 -15.94
C ALA A 76 21.75 -8.40 -15.76
N VAL A 77 21.69 -8.14 -15.60
CA VAL A 77 21.81 -7.92 -15.65
C VAL A 77 22.02 -7.84 -15.50
#